data_6a1755f5ca523b1a7d98f7c7851e1c35
#
_entry.id   6a1755f5ca523b1a7d98f7c7851e1c35
#
_cell.length_a   1.000
_cell.length_b   1.000
_cell.length_c   1.000
_cell.angle_alpha   90.00
_cell.angle_beta   90.00
_cell.angle_gamma   90.00
#
_symmetry.space_group_name_H-M   'P 1'
#
loop_
_entity.id
_entity.type
_entity.pdbx_description
1 polymer ?
#
loop_
_entity_poly.entity_id
_entity_poly.type
_entity_poly.pdbx_seq_one_letter_code
_entity_poly.pdbx_strand_id
1 'polypeptide(L)' 'MDFSSDEYRREELIRLIERSVQQLTLQELEALYYDMSTKNYIHEAT' A
#
# COMPACT_ATOMS: atom_id res chain seq x y z
N MET A 1 -1.17 -3.15 -24.27
CA MET A 1 -0.52 -2.33 -23.26
C MET A 1 0.93 -2.73 -23.12
N ASP A 2 1.80 -1.76 -23.01
CA ASP A 2 3.23 -1.99 -22.93
C ASP A 2 3.62 -2.53 -21.56
N PHE A 3 4.45 -3.55 -21.55
CA PHE A 3 4.92 -4.19 -20.32
C PHE A 3 5.67 -3.20 -19.42
N SER A 4 6.53 -2.39 -20.03
CA SER A 4 7.31 -1.40 -19.29
C SER A 4 6.42 -0.33 -18.67
N SER A 5 5.33 -0.01 -19.35
CA SER A 5 4.39 0.99 -18.88
C SER A 5 3.69 0.54 -17.61
N ASP A 6 3.32 -0.74 -17.56
CA ASP A 6 2.66 -1.31 -16.40
C ASP A 6 3.60 -1.34 -15.21
N GLU A 7 4.86 -1.72 -15.43
CA GLU A 7 5.86 -1.75 -14.37
C GLU A 7 6.16 -0.36 -13.85
N TYR A 8 6.28 0.59 -14.74
CA TYR A 8 6.52 1.98 -14.35
C TYR A 8 5.36 2.51 -13.51
N ARG A 9 4.14 2.24 -13.93
CA ARG A 9 2.96 2.69 -13.21
C ARG A 9 2.88 2.04 -11.83
N ARG A 10 3.21 0.77 -11.76
CA ARG A 10 3.22 0.04 -10.50
C ARG A 10 4.20 0.67 -9.51
N GLU A 11 5.41 0.95 -9.97
CA GLU A 11 6.43 1.57 -9.13
C GLU A 11 5.99 2.95 -8.66
N GLU A 12 5.39 3.71 -9.55
CA GLU A 12 4.89 5.03 -9.21
C GLU A 12 3.84 4.96 -8.11
N LEU A 13 2.90 4.04 -8.25
CA LEU A 13 1.84 3.88 -7.26
C LEU A 13 2.39 3.46 -5.90
N ILE A 14 3.37 2.57 -5.90
CA ILE A 14 4.01 2.15 -4.66
C ILE A 14 4.62 3.34 -3.94
N ARG A 15 5.35 4.18 -4.66
CA ARG A 15 5.97 5.36 -4.06
C ARG A 15 4.94 6.34 -3.52
N LEU A 16 3.86 6.54 -4.26
CA LEU A 16 2.81 7.46 -3.83
C LEU A 16 2.10 6.94 -2.57
N ILE A 17 1.83 5.65 -2.53
CA ILE A 17 1.19 5.03 -1.39
C ILE A 17 2.10 5.09 -0.16
N GLU A 18 3.38 4.78 -0.34
CA GLU A 18 4.35 4.85 0.75
C GLU A 18 4.43 6.25 1.35
N ARG A 19 4.47 7.26 0.49
CA ARG A 19 4.53 8.64 0.94
C ARG A 19 3.27 9.02 1.72
N SER A 20 2.12 8.60 1.22
CA SER A 20 0.85 8.91 1.87
C SER A 20 0.76 8.23 3.24
N VAL A 21 1.19 6.98 3.29
CA VAL A 21 1.17 6.21 4.54
C VAL A 21 2.07 6.85 5.60
N GLN A 22 3.21 7.37 5.19
CA GLN A 22 4.14 8.00 6.13
C GLN A 22 3.57 9.26 6.78
N GLN A 23 2.56 9.85 6.19
CA GLN A 23 1.94 11.06 6.72
C GLN A 23 0.75 10.77 7.63
N LEU A 24 0.35 9.53 7.76
CA LEU A 24 -0.78 9.16 8.57
C LEU A 24 -0.42 9.11 10.05
N THR A 25 -1.39 9.43 10.90
CA THR A 25 -1.22 9.28 12.33
C THR A 25 -1.24 7.79 12.69
N LEU A 26 -0.86 7.48 13.93
CA LEU A 26 -0.89 6.10 14.41
C LEU A 26 -2.31 5.52 14.31
N GLN A 27 -3.31 6.30 14.70
CA GLN A 27 -4.70 5.85 14.61
C GLN A 27 -5.10 5.53 13.18
N GLU A 28 -4.71 6.41 12.27
CA GLU A 28 -5.03 6.20 10.86
C GLU A 28 -4.31 4.98 10.30
N LEU A 29 -3.07 4.78 10.72
CA LEU A 29 -2.31 3.61 10.29
C LEU A 29 -2.94 2.33 10.79
N GLU A 30 -3.39 2.33 12.03
CA GLU A 30 -4.04 1.15 12.59
C GLU A 30 -5.33 0.83 11.86
N ALA A 31 -6.12 1.85 11.54
CA ALA A 31 -7.35 1.66 10.79
C ALA A 31 -7.06 1.09 9.40
N LEU A 32 -6.04 1.62 8.74
CA LEU A 32 -5.65 1.12 7.42
C LEU A 32 -5.18 -0.32 7.50
N TYR A 33 -4.38 -0.65 8.50
CA TYR A 33 -3.87 -2.00 8.69
C TYR A 33 -5.02 -2.99 8.87
N TYR A 34 -5.99 -2.64 9.70
CA TYR A 34 -7.15 -3.49 9.91
C TYR A 34 -7.92 -3.71 8.62
N ASP A 35 -8.13 -2.65 7.86
CA ASP A 35 -8.85 -2.75 6.61
C ASP A 35 -8.13 -3.67 5.63
N MET A 36 -6.82 -3.51 5.51
CA MET A 36 -6.03 -4.32 4.61
C MET A 36 -5.96 -5.79 5.05
N SER A 37 -5.89 -6.02 6.36
CA SER A 37 -5.90 -7.38 6.89
C SER A 37 -7.21 -8.07 6.60
N THR A 38 -8.32 -7.35 6.74
CA THR A 38 -9.63 -7.89 6.46
C THR A 38 -9.75 -8.30 5.00
N LYS A 39 -9.10 -7.56 4.11
CA LYS A 39 -9.14 -7.84 2.68
C LYS A 39 -8.01 -8.77 2.23
N ASN A 40 -7.22 -9.28 3.15
CA ASN A 40 -6.12 -10.19 2.86
C ASN A 40 -5.00 -9.59 2.02
N TYR A 41 -4.83 -8.28 2.09
CA TYR A 41 -3.71 -7.64 1.42
C TYR A 41 -2.41 -7.82 2.19
N ILE A 42 -2.51 -8.06 3.49
CA ILE A 42 -1.36 -8.23 4.35
C ILE A 42 -1.38 -9.63 4.94
N HIS A 43 -0.26 -10.32 4.85
CA HIS A 43 -0.08 -11.63 5.46
C HIS A 43 0.91 -11.47 6.59
N GLU A 44 0.45 -11.65 7.81
CA GLU A 44 1.35 -11.61 8.95
C GLU A 44 2.19 -12.87 8.97
N ALA A 45 3.48 -12.68 9.18
CA ALA A 45 4.40 -13.81 9.32
C ALA A 45 4.22 -14.39 10.72
N THR A 46 3.60 -15.52 10.78
CA THR A 46 3.40 -16.22 12.04
C THR A 46 4.19 -17.49 12.07
#